data_e58514792868aa75b448dcd3131bf6dc
#
_entry.id   e58514792868aa75b448dcd3131bf6dc
#
_cell.length_a   1.000
_cell.length_b   1.000
_cell.length_c   1.000
_cell.angle_alpha   90.00
_cell.angle_beta   90.00
_cell.angle_gamma   90.00
#
_symmetry.space_group_name_H-M   'P 1'
#
loop_
_entity.id
_entity.type
_entity.pdbx_description
1 polymer ?
#
loop_
_entity_poly.entity_id
_entity_poly.type
_entity_poly.pdbx_seq_one_letter_code
_entity_poly.pdbx_strand_id
1 'polypeptide(L)'
;MITTEKQAKFVEYYVLTGNATKSYKMAGYAPKTADINGPILRKKLAAEIEEETRKRVQGLAPMAVGFLEELAKNAQSEQVRLKAVMDILDRSGYKPTDKVEQTVTYDDKSTDELKAELAEILGEDHTLQ
;
A
#
# COMPACT_ATOMS: atom_id res chain seq x y z
N MET A 1 7.31 13.99 17.15
CA MET A 1 8.17 13.41 18.18
C MET A 1 7.40 13.20 19.48
N ILE A 2 7.48 12.01 20.03
CA ILE A 2 6.80 11.69 21.29
C ILE A 2 7.59 12.29 22.44
N THR A 3 6.94 13.18 23.21
CA THR A 3 7.57 13.86 24.34
C THR A 3 6.98 13.46 25.68
N THR A 4 5.81 12.80 25.70
CA THR A 4 5.13 12.40 26.93
C THR A 4 4.62 10.97 26.86
N GLU A 5 4.38 10.37 28.02
CA GLU A 5 3.77 9.05 28.11
C GLU A 5 2.37 9.02 27.51
N LYS A 6 1.61 10.09 27.70
CA LYS A 6 0.27 10.21 27.11
C LYS A 6 0.30 10.23 25.58
N GLN A 7 1.30 10.89 25.00
CA GLN A 7 1.46 10.88 23.55
C GLN A 7 1.80 9.49 23.05
N ALA A 8 2.65 8.75 23.75
CA ALA A 8 2.97 7.38 23.41
C ALA A 8 1.73 6.48 23.45
N LYS A 9 0.91 6.64 24.48
CA LYS A 9 -0.35 5.90 24.60
C LYS A 9 -1.34 6.28 23.51
N PHE A 10 -1.40 7.56 23.16
CA PHE A 10 -2.25 8.00 22.05
C PHE A 10 -1.89 7.30 20.74
N VAL A 11 -0.61 7.24 20.41
CA VAL A 11 -0.13 6.56 19.20
C VAL A 11 -0.54 5.08 19.23
N GLU A 12 -0.29 4.42 20.35
CA GLU A 12 -0.64 3.01 20.54
C GLU A 12 -2.14 2.76 20.33
N TYR A 13 -2.99 3.55 20.96
CA TYR A 13 -4.44 3.40 20.83
C TYR A 13 -4.93 3.80 19.44
N TYR A 14 -4.35 4.82 18.84
CA TYR A 14 -4.74 5.22 17.49
C TYR A 14 -4.45 4.14 16.46
N VAL A 15 -3.31 3.50 16.55
CA VAL A 15 -2.96 2.39 15.65
C VAL A 15 -3.95 1.22 15.79
N LEU A 16 -4.47 1.02 16.99
CA LEU A 16 -5.47 -0.02 17.25
C LEU A 16 -6.88 0.35 16.78
N THR A 17 -7.29 1.60 17.00
CA THR A 17 -8.68 2.02 16.82
C THR A 17 -8.95 2.79 15.53
N GLY A 18 -7.94 3.49 15.01
CA GLY A 18 -8.13 4.40 13.88
C GLY A 18 -8.98 5.63 14.21
N ASN A 19 -9.26 5.88 15.48
CA ASN A 19 -10.15 6.95 15.92
C ASN A 19 -9.42 7.91 16.85
N ALA A 20 -9.15 9.12 16.36
CA ALA A 20 -8.37 10.12 17.09
C ALA A 20 -9.06 10.58 18.38
N THR A 21 -10.37 10.84 18.33
CA THR A 21 -11.14 11.28 19.48
C THR A 21 -11.13 10.24 20.59
N LYS A 22 -11.42 8.99 20.23
CA LYS A 22 -11.42 7.87 21.17
C LYS A 22 -10.04 7.63 21.77
N SER A 23 -9.01 7.65 20.93
CA SER A 23 -7.63 7.43 21.38
C SER A 23 -7.14 8.52 22.33
N TYR A 24 -7.56 9.75 22.08
CA TYR A 24 -7.26 10.88 22.95
C TYR A 24 -7.80 10.66 24.36
N LYS A 25 -9.06 10.25 24.45
CA LYS A 25 -9.69 9.91 25.74
C LYS A 25 -9.00 8.73 26.42
N MET A 26 -8.73 7.68 25.66
CA MET A 26 -8.11 6.45 26.19
C MET A 26 -6.69 6.70 26.70
N ALA A 27 -5.99 7.65 26.09
CA ALA A 27 -4.64 8.03 26.52
C ALA A 27 -4.60 8.82 27.82
N GLY A 28 -5.76 9.23 28.32
CA GLY A 28 -5.86 9.95 29.60
C GLY A 28 -5.95 11.46 29.47
N TYR A 29 -6.19 11.97 28.27
CA TYR A 29 -6.44 13.40 28.07
C TYR A 29 -7.88 13.78 28.40
N ALA A 30 -8.14 15.08 28.55
CA ALA A 30 -9.45 15.59 28.93
C ALA A 30 -10.52 15.25 27.87
N PRO A 31 -11.62 14.55 28.26
CA PRO A 31 -12.64 14.16 27.29
C PRO A 31 -13.36 15.33 26.62
N LYS A 32 -13.46 16.45 27.30
CA LYS A 32 -14.19 17.63 26.78
C LYS A 32 -13.57 18.21 25.52
N THR A 33 -12.26 18.07 25.35
CA THR A 33 -11.54 18.62 24.23
C THR A 33 -11.13 17.56 23.21
N ALA A 34 -11.54 16.32 23.39
CA ALA A 34 -11.11 15.20 22.56
C ALA A 34 -11.49 15.36 21.09
N ASP A 35 -12.66 15.91 20.80
CA ASP A 35 -13.12 16.09 19.41
C ASP A 35 -12.26 17.08 18.63
N ILE A 36 -11.70 18.06 19.31
CA ILE A 36 -10.84 19.08 18.69
C ILE A 36 -9.39 18.67 18.76
N ASN A 37 -8.91 18.28 19.94
CA ASN A 37 -7.51 18.02 20.19
C ASN A 37 -7.04 16.64 19.71
N GLY A 38 -7.93 15.66 19.62
CA GLY A 38 -7.60 14.35 19.07
C GLY A 38 -7.05 14.42 17.65
N PRO A 39 -7.81 15.03 16.71
CA PRO A 39 -7.30 15.21 15.34
C PRO A 39 -6.04 16.06 15.24
N ILE A 40 -5.89 17.07 16.09
CA ILE A 40 -4.70 17.90 16.12
C ILE A 40 -3.49 17.05 16.53
N LEU A 41 -3.63 16.26 17.58
CA LEU A 41 -2.56 15.38 18.06
C LEU A 41 -2.21 14.31 17.02
N ARG A 42 -3.21 13.78 16.33
CA ARG A 42 -2.98 12.83 15.23
C ARG A 42 -2.07 13.42 14.16
N LYS A 43 -2.32 14.65 13.75
CA LYS A 43 -1.47 15.33 12.77
C LYS A 43 -0.08 15.56 13.30
N LYS A 44 0.03 15.99 14.55
CA LYS A 44 1.32 16.24 15.19
C LYS A 44 2.18 14.98 15.27
N LEU A 45 1.57 13.84 15.54
CA LEU A 45 2.25 12.57 15.73
C LEU A 45 2.15 11.64 14.51
N ALA A 46 1.89 12.20 13.33
CA ALA A 46 1.67 11.41 12.11
C ALA A 46 2.85 10.48 11.77
N ALA A 47 4.08 10.95 11.92
CA ALA A 47 5.26 10.14 11.64
C ALA A 47 5.39 8.96 12.61
N GLU A 48 5.12 9.18 13.88
CA GLU A 48 5.16 8.15 14.91
C GLU A 48 4.04 7.13 14.71
N ILE A 49 2.85 7.58 14.31
CA ILE A 49 1.72 6.71 13.99
C ILE A 49 2.06 5.84 12.79
N GLU A 50 2.65 6.40 11.75
CA GLU A 50 3.06 5.65 10.56
C GLU A 50 4.07 4.56 10.91
N GLU A 51 5.07 4.89 11.72
CA GLU A 51 6.08 3.93 12.15
C GLU A 51 5.48 2.79 12.98
N GLU A 52 4.62 3.10 13.92
CA GLU A 52 3.95 2.08 14.73
C GLU A 52 3.00 1.22 13.89
N THR A 53 2.31 1.83 12.94
CA THR A 53 1.46 1.09 12.01
C THR A 53 2.29 0.10 11.19
N ARG A 54 3.43 0.54 10.70
CA ARG A 54 4.34 -0.32 9.93
C ARG A 54 4.83 -1.50 10.75
N LYS A 55 5.25 -1.27 11.98
CA LYS A 55 5.67 -2.33 12.90
C LYS A 55 4.55 -3.33 13.15
N ARG A 56 3.32 -2.82 13.33
CA ARG A 56 2.17 -3.68 13.56
C ARG A 56 1.86 -4.54 12.34
N VAL A 57 1.89 -3.97 11.15
CA VAL A 57 1.69 -4.73 9.91
C VAL A 57 2.77 -5.81 9.76
N GLN A 58 4.03 -5.46 10.02
CA GLN A 58 5.12 -6.43 9.98
C GLN A 58 4.91 -7.56 10.99
N GLY A 59 4.43 -7.23 12.18
CA GLY A 59 4.15 -8.23 13.22
C GLY A 59 2.98 -9.16 12.87
N LEU A 60 2.02 -8.67 12.10
CA LEU A 60 0.87 -9.46 11.65
C LEU A 60 1.13 -10.26 10.37
N ALA A 61 2.22 -9.94 9.66
CA ALA A 61 2.51 -10.59 8.38
C ALA A 61 2.60 -12.12 8.46
N PRO A 62 3.28 -12.73 9.44
CA PRO A 62 3.30 -14.19 9.54
C PRO A 62 1.92 -14.81 9.69
N MET A 63 1.05 -14.20 10.47
CA MET A 63 -0.33 -14.67 10.65
C MET A 63 -1.13 -14.52 9.36
N ALA A 64 -0.97 -13.39 8.66
CA ALA A 64 -1.64 -13.15 7.39
C ALA A 64 -1.22 -14.18 6.33
N VAL A 65 0.07 -14.50 6.28
CA VAL A 65 0.59 -15.54 5.40
C VAL A 65 -0.04 -16.90 5.73
N GLY A 66 -0.18 -17.21 7.01
CA GLY A 66 -0.85 -18.44 7.45
C GLY A 66 -2.30 -18.52 7.00
N PHE A 67 -3.06 -17.44 7.10
CA PHE A 67 -4.44 -17.40 6.61
C PHE A 67 -4.51 -17.53 5.09
N LEU A 68 -3.58 -16.90 4.38
CA LEU A 68 -3.51 -17.00 2.93
C LEU A 68 -3.22 -18.44 2.49
N GLU A 69 -2.29 -19.11 3.18
CA GLU A 69 -1.99 -20.51 2.95
C GLU A 69 -3.21 -21.40 3.19
N GLU A 70 -3.96 -21.14 4.26
CA GLU A 70 -5.17 -21.87 4.58
C GLU A 70 -6.22 -21.68 3.48
N LEU A 71 -6.43 -20.48 2.98
CA LEU A 71 -7.34 -20.22 1.87
C LEU A 71 -6.91 -20.94 0.60
N ALA A 72 -5.61 -20.96 0.32
CA ALA A 72 -5.08 -21.63 -0.86
C ALA A 72 -5.32 -23.14 -0.82
N LYS A 73 -5.30 -23.74 0.37
CA LYS A 73 -5.49 -25.18 0.55
C LYS A 73 -6.96 -25.58 0.66
N ASN A 74 -7.74 -24.83 1.42
CA ASN A 74 -9.01 -25.31 1.94
C ASN A 74 -10.22 -24.42 1.64
N ALA A 75 -10.07 -23.30 0.94
CA ALA A 75 -11.22 -22.49 0.58
C ALA A 75 -12.19 -23.29 -0.28
N GLN A 76 -13.48 -23.16 0.00
CA GLN A 76 -14.50 -23.90 -0.72
C GLN A 76 -14.65 -23.46 -2.19
N SER A 77 -14.46 -22.16 -2.43
CA SER A 77 -14.53 -21.60 -3.77
C SER A 77 -13.21 -21.81 -4.52
N GLU A 78 -13.27 -22.37 -5.71
CA GLU A 78 -12.09 -22.52 -6.58
C GLU A 78 -11.48 -21.18 -6.93
N GLN A 79 -12.31 -20.16 -7.15
CA GLN A 79 -11.82 -18.81 -7.43
C GLN A 79 -11.04 -18.23 -6.26
N VAL A 80 -11.52 -18.44 -5.04
CA VAL A 80 -10.82 -17.96 -3.84
C VAL A 80 -9.49 -18.68 -3.68
N ARG A 81 -9.47 -20.01 -3.89
CA ARG A 81 -8.22 -20.79 -3.85
C ARG A 81 -7.23 -20.30 -4.91
N LEU A 82 -7.71 -20.10 -6.12
CA LEU A 82 -6.87 -19.62 -7.22
C LEU A 82 -6.28 -18.25 -6.92
N LYS A 83 -7.10 -17.31 -6.43
CA LYS A 83 -6.64 -15.98 -6.06
C LYS A 83 -5.61 -16.02 -4.93
N ALA A 84 -5.82 -16.89 -3.94
CA ALA A 84 -4.87 -17.06 -2.85
C ALA A 84 -3.53 -17.60 -3.35
N VAL A 85 -3.54 -18.60 -4.23
CA VAL A 85 -2.32 -19.14 -4.83
C VAL A 85 -1.61 -18.08 -5.66
N MET A 86 -2.34 -17.34 -6.47
CA MET A 86 -1.77 -16.26 -7.30
C MET A 86 -1.15 -15.17 -6.44
N ASP A 87 -1.81 -14.83 -5.33
CA ASP A 87 -1.30 -13.82 -4.41
C ASP A 87 -0.02 -14.28 -3.72
N ILE A 88 0.07 -15.55 -3.35
CA ILE A 88 1.28 -16.14 -2.78
C ILE A 88 2.42 -16.06 -3.78
N LEU A 89 2.18 -16.43 -5.03
CA LEU A 89 3.19 -16.37 -6.08
C LEU A 89 3.63 -14.95 -6.37
N ASP A 90 2.69 -14.01 -6.37
CA ASP A 90 2.97 -12.60 -6.56
C ASP A 90 3.91 -12.06 -5.48
N ARG A 91 3.59 -12.36 -4.22
CA ARG A 91 4.40 -11.90 -3.08
C ARG A 91 5.79 -12.53 -3.04
N SER A 92 5.95 -13.70 -3.63
CA SER A 92 7.24 -14.37 -3.70
C SER A 92 8.06 -14.03 -4.95
N GLY A 93 7.54 -13.13 -5.77
CA GLY A 93 8.26 -12.66 -6.96
C GLY A 93 8.07 -13.53 -8.20
N TYR A 94 7.10 -14.43 -8.18
CA TYR A 94 6.80 -15.32 -9.32
C TYR A 94 5.58 -14.87 -10.12
N LYS A 95 5.21 -13.60 -10.04
CA LYS A 95 4.07 -13.08 -10.76
C LYS A 95 4.40 -12.84 -12.24
N PRO A 96 3.77 -13.56 -13.19
CA PRO A 96 4.05 -13.38 -14.62
C PRO A 96 3.67 -11.99 -15.14
N THR A 97 2.67 -11.36 -14.55
CA THR A 97 2.17 -10.05 -14.95
C THR A 97 3.23 -8.95 -14.87
N ASP A 98 4.17 -9.05 -13.94
CA ASP A 98 5.23 -8.06 -13.82
C ASP A 98 6.10 -8.02 -15.07
N LYS A 99 6.38 -9.18 -15.65
CA LYS A 99 7.12 -9.30 -16.89
C LYS A 99 6.34 -8.72 -18.08
N VAL A 100 5.04 -8.94 -18.09
CA VAL A 100 4.16 -8.40 -19.12
C VAL A 100 4.12 -6.87 -19.04
N GLU A 101 4.01 -6.32 -17.84
CA GLU A 101 4.02 -4.88 -17.60
C GLU A 101 5.34 -4.26 -18.09
N GLN A 102 6.45 -4.88 -17.78
CA GLN A 102 7.76 -4.41 -18.24
C GLN A 102 7.85 -4.44 -19.76
N THR A 103 7.35 -5.51 -20.37
CA THR A 103 7.32 -5.64 -21.81
C THR A 103 6.49 -4.53 -22.46
N VAL A 104 5.33 -4.25 -21.89
CA VAL A 104 4.46 -3.16 -22.36
C VAL A 104 5.18 -1.83 -22.28
N THR A 105 5.92 -1.57 -21.20
CA THR A 105 6.70 -0.35 -21.06
C THR A 105 7.74 -0.20 -22.15
N TYR A 106 8.44 -1.29 -22.47
CA TYR A 106 9.42 -1.29 -23.57
C TYR A 106 8.75 -1.12 -24.93
N ASP A 107 7.61 -1.77 -25.12
CA ASP A 107 6.86 -1.65 -26.35
C ASP A 107 6.39 -0.21 -26.57
N ASP A 108 5.97 0.45 -25.52
CA ASP A 108 5.56 1.85 -25.59
C ASP A 108 6.72 2.74 -26.03
N LYS A 109 7.91 2.52 -25.51
CA LYS A 109 9.11 3.24 -25.95
C LYS A 109 9.42 2.94 -27.40
N SER A 110 9.40 1.66 -27.76
CA SER A 110 9.64 1.23 -29.14
C SER A 110 8.60 1.83 -30.08
N THR A 111 7.36 1.91 -29.63
CA THR A 111 6.29 2.49 -30.42
C THR A 111 6.51 3.98 -30.64
N ASP A 112 6.94 4.70 -29.62
CA ASP A 112 7.24 6.12 -29.75
C ASP A 112 8.42 6.36 -30.69
N GLU A 113 9.45 5.57 -30.57
CA GLU A 113 10.62 5.61 -31.47
C GLU A 113 10.19 5.31 -32.88
N LEU A 114 9.40 4.26 -33.10
CA LEU A 114 8.87 3.90 -34.39
C LEU A 114 8.00 4.98 -34.99
N LYS A 115 7.20 5.66 -34.18
CA LYS A 115 6.41 6.78 -34.62
C LYS A 115 7.28 7.94 -35.08
N ALA A 116 8.35 8.20 -34.37
CA ALA A 116 9.30 9.23 -34.73
C ALA A 116 9.99 8.89 -36.04
N GLU A 117 10.47 7.65 -36.20
CA GLU A 117 11.07 7.16 -37.41
C GLU A 117 10.10 7.22 -38.59
N LEU A 118 8.86 6.82 -38.33
CA LEU A 118 7.82 6.85 -39.36
C LEU A 118 7.55 8.28 -39.82
N ALA A 119 7.53 9.21 -38.91
CA ALA A 119 7.34 10.63 -39.23
C ALA A 119 8.48 11.15 -40.09
N GLU A 120 9.70 10.76 -39.80
CA GLU A 120 10.87 11.11 -40.65
C GLU A 120 10.74 10.52 -42.05
N ILE A 121 10.40 9.24 -42.14
CA ILE A 121 10.21 8.56 -43.40
C ILE A 121 9.11 9.22 -44.24
N LEU A 122 7.99 9.53 -43.58
CA LEU A 122 6.89 10.21 -44.26
C LEU A 122 7.28 11.62 -44.69
N GLY A 123 8.07 12.29 -43.88
CA GLY A 123 8.61 13.59 -44.24
C GLY A 123 9.58 13.49 -45.44
N GLU A 124 10.41 12.48 -45.45
CA GLU A 124 11.30 12.20 -46.59
C GLU A 124 10.52 11.85 -47.84
N ASP A 125 9.48 11.02 -47.71
CA ASP A 125 8.60 10.69 -48.84
C ASP A 125 7.92 11.94 -49.38
N HIS A 126 7.53 12.82 -48.53
CA HIS A 126 6.95 14.11 -48.95
C HIS A 126 7.98 14.98 -49.68
N THR A 127 9.22 14.95 -49.23
CA THR A 127 10.28 15.72 -49.86
C THR A 127 10.69 15.14 -51.20
N LEU A 128 10.54 13.85 -51.39
CA LEU A 128 10.87 13.15 -52.61
C LEU A 128 9.78 13.35 -53.68
N GLN A 129 8.60 13.77 -53.29
CA GLN A 129 7.51 14.01 -54.17
C GLN A 129 7.48 15.48 -54.62
#